data_8f7b5af21d07178812c7ac6116bb079b
#
_entry.id   8f7b5af21d07178812c7ac6116bb079b
#
_cell.length_a   1.000
_cell.length_b   1.000
_cell.length_c   1.000
_cell.angle_alpha   90.00
_cell.angle_beta   90.00
_cell.angle_gamma   90.00
#
_symmetry.space_group_name_H-M   'P 1'
#
loop_
_entity.id
_entity.type
_entity.pdbx_description
1 polymer ?
#
loop_
_entity_poly.entity_id
_entity_poly.type
_entity_poly.pdbx_seq_one_letter_code
_entity_poly.pdbx_strand_id
1 'polypeptide(L)'
;MFSRLIHIVQSFSKVERLLFYGALVIFIVSGAILAIEATDEYTYKKPLPGGRYSEGFVGQLTAINPILTNNDIDRTISKLLFETLDALSESIKDDGKRVWTVRLKDNVLWHDGEMITSDDVVFTIQTIQNPNAFSPLFTTWQGVVAERVSEKEVRLTIRTPYVFFNDNLKDLPIIPKHIFDHIPPTNLRLSEYSIEAIGSGPYKFDSYQKRKDGFITKYTLALNDHYYGNAPLIHFVDFKFYSSLEDLVVGFNAGEISGFGTFDPRITKEISRSHVVYSLLLPQYYALFLNQNSSLPLKEKNVRLALDYAIDRKRIIDEVFLGHAITVSGPLVPGSSGYSPSVNVPKEYNPTKAHTILESSGWKPNSDHRGIRTRRLGDAIVLLEFTITTPDTPLLVKTAQIIRENLEAVGSKVTLDIVSIDSINKDIIPSRNYQITLFGNITGRQPDFFSFWHSSQRFYPGLNLALYQNKSADNLIESIRQNSDPEKRQSDLTTLQSAIIQDYPVLFLYAPHYIHITEPRIKGFDAKWVLTPAYKFDTIKSWYINTTRALR
;
A
#
# COMPACT_ATOMS: atom_id res chain seq x y z
N MET A 1 50.42 -45.81 14.51
CA MET A 1 50.78 -44.46 14.99
C MET A 1 49.95 -44.05 16.25
N PHE A 2 48.68 -44.20 16.28
CA PHE A 2 47.80 -43.90 17.42
C PHE A 2 48.10 -44.64 18.73
N SER A 3 48.44 -45.96 18.67
CA SER A 3 48.77 -46.75 19.86
C SER A 3 50.04 -46.26 20.58
N ARG A 4 51.05 -45.78 19.83
CA ARG A 4 52.29 -45.23 20.43
C ARG A 4 52.01 -43.89 21.13
N LEU A 5 51.15 -43.03 20.60
CA LEU A 5 50.75 -41.79 21.23
C LEU A 5 50.02 -42.02 22.56
N ILE A 6 49.13 -43.01 22.61
CA ILE A 6 48.41 -43.37 23.84
C ILE A 6 49.39 -43.81 24.93
N HIS A 7 50.39 -44.66 24.61
CA HIS A 7 51.40 -45.08 25.58
C HIS A 7 52.27 -43.93 26.07
N ILE A 8 52.62 -42.97 25.21
CA ILE A 8 53.37 -41.77 25.61
C ILE A 8 52.55 -40.92 26.60
N VAL A 9 51.26 -40.67 26.31
CA VAL A 9 50.41 -39.90 27.21
C VAL A 9 50.11 -40.63 28.53
N GLN A 10 50.11 -41.95 28.50
CA GLN A 10 49.98 -42.78 29.74
C GLN A 10 51.19 -42.73 30.64
N SER A 11 52.41 -42.46 30.12
CA SER A 11 53.62 -42.30 30.90
C SER A 11 53.77 -40.93 31.59
N PHE A 12 52.91 -39.94 31.25
CA PHE A 12 52.95 -38.60 31.87
C PHE A 12 52.45 -38.61 33.32
N SER A 13 53.05 -37.76 34.15
CA SER A 13 52.55 -37.43 35.46
C SER A 13 51.17 -36.74 35.40
N LYS A 14 50.44 -36.66 36.50
CA LYS A 14 49.11 -36.00 36.52
C LYS A 14 49.12 -34.57 36.02
N VAL A 15 50.18 -33.80 36.32
CA VAL A 15 50.35 -32.41 35.91
C VAL A 15 50.64 -32.31 34.41
N GLU A 16 51.53 -33.19 33.91
CA GLU A 16 51.88 -33.21 32.46
C GLU A 16 50.68 -33.63 31.60
N ARG A 17 49.85 -34.56 32.07
CA ARG A 17 48.56 -34.88 31.37
C ARG A 17 47.60 -33.73 31.34
N LEU A 18 47.46 -32.98 32.48
CA LEU A 18 46.61 -31.82 32.53
C LEU A 18 47.08 -30.73 31.54
N LEU A 19 48.39 -30.48 31.51
CA LEU A 19 49.00 -29.54 30.56
C LEU A 19 48.85 -29.97 29.10
N PHE A 20 49.06 -31.27 28.82
CA PHE A 20 48.90 -31.86 27.50
C PHE A 20 47.46 -31.71 27.00
N TYR A 21 46.44 -32.11 27.83
CA TYR A 21 45.05 -31.95 27.45
C TYR A 21 44.62 -30.49 27.33
N GLY A 22 45.14 -29.63 28.19
CA GLY A 22 44.91 -28.18 28.07
C GLY A 22 45.45 -27.62 26.76
N ALA A 23 46.70 -27.98 26.39
CA ALA A 23 47.29 -27.57 25.12
C ALA A 23 46.55 -28.14 23.91
N LEU A 24 46.09 -29.40 24.01
CA LEU A 24 45.29 -30.04 22.97
C LEU A 24 43.94 -29.34 22.74
N VAL A 25 43.26 -28.95 23.84
CA VAL A 25 42.00 -28.19 23.76
C VAL A 25 42.24 -26.82 23.11
N ILE A 26 43.30 -26.13 23.53
CA ILE A 26 43.67 -24.84 22.94
C ILE A 26 43.97 -24.98 21.45
N PHE A 27 44.73 -26.03 21.05
CA PHE A 27 45.04 -26.30 19.64
C PHE A 27 43.80 -26.58 18.81
N ILE A 28 42.84 -27.39 19.33
CA ILE A 28 41.58 -27.70 18.65
C ILE A 28 40.72 -26.43 18.53
N VAL A 29 40.60 -25.64 19.60
CA VAL A 29 39.83 -24.40 19.59
C VAL A 29 40.45 -23.39 18.64
N SER A 30 41.77 -23.20 18.67
CA SER A 30 42.46 -22.30 17.76
C SER A 30 42.35 -22.76 16.30
N GLY A 31 42.47 -24.05 16.04
CA GLY A 31 42.26 -24.62 14.73
C GLY A 31 40.82 -24.41 14.21
N ALA A 32 39.83 -24.56 15.09
CA ALA A 32 38.43 -24.28 14.74
C ALA A 32 38.18 -22.80 14.44
N ILE A 33 38.78 -21.88 15.23
CA ILE A 33 38.68 -20.45 14.98
C ILE A 33 39.31 -20.09 13.62
N LEU A 34 40.54 -20.57 13.35
CA LEU A 34 41.20 -20.33 12.06
C LEU A 34 40.42 -20.92 10.87
N ALA A 35 39.79 -22.08 11.05
CA ALA A 35 38.97 -22.67 10.01
C ALA A 35 37.69 -21.83 9.74
N ILE A 36 37.10 -21.27 10.78
CA ILE A 36 35.93 -20.36 10.65
C ILE A 36 36.37 -19.07 9.94
N GLU A 37 37.48 -18.45 10.36
CA GLU A 37 38.01 -17.24 9.74
C GLU A 37 38.37 -17.49 8.26
N ALA A 38 39.06 -18.58 7.96
CA ALA A 38 39.37 -18.95 6.57
C ALA A 38 38.10 -19.20 5.74
N THR A 39 37.08 -19.84 6.31
CA THR A 39 35.81 -20.03 5.58
C THR A 39 35.10 -18.69 5.34
N ASP A 40 35.15 -17.73 6.26
CA ASP A 40 34.53 -16.41 6.06
C ASP A 40 35.35 -15.52 5.09
N GLU A 41 36.66 -15.68 5.06
CA GLU A 41 37.54 -14.94 4.14
C GLU A 41 37.44 -15.43 2.69
N TYR A 42 37.45 -16.77 2.49
CA TYR A 42 37.48 -17.37 1.13
C TYR A 42 36.11 -17.75 0.59
N THR A 43 35.02 -17.58 1.36
CA THR A 43 33.66 -17.89 0.89
C THR A 43 32.69 -16.76 1.18
N TYR A 44 31.60 -16.69 0.39
CA TYR A 44 30.46 -15.80 0.66
C TYR A 44 29.18 -16.62 0.74
N LYS A 45 28.20 -16.12 1.48
CA LYS A 45 26.86 -16.73 1.55
C LYS A 45 26.08 -16.42 0.28
N LYS A 46 25.69 -17.45 -0.45
CA LYS A 46 24.83 -17.36 -1.64
C LYS A 46 23.42 -17.86 -1.30
N PRO A 47 22.35 -17.18 -1.76
CA PRO A 47 21.00 -17.69 -1.65
C PRO A 47 20.87 -19.09 -2.26
N LEU A 48 20.13 -19.97 -1.57
CA LEU A 48 19.82 -21.33 -2.03
C LEU A 48 18.31 -21.47 -2.20
N PRO A 49 17.82 -21.97 -3.36
CA PRO A 49 16.40 -22.26 -3.56
C PRO A 49 15.87 -23.23 -2.50
N GLY A 50 14.60 -23.09 -2.15
CA GLY A 50 13.90 -23.96 -1.21
C GLY A 50 13.29 -23.21 -0.04
N GLY A 51 12.63 -23.95 0.82
CA GLY A 51 12.00 -23.44 2.01
C GLY A 51 10.55 -23.00 1.82
N ARG A 52 9.98 -22.53 2.91
CA ARG A 52 8.56 -22.15 3.02
C ARG A 52 8.45 -20.82 3.77
N TYR A 53 7.76 -19.86 3.18
CA TYR A 53 7.38 -18.60 3.79
C TYR A 53 5.92 -18.66 4.20
N SER A 54 5.58 -18.17 5.39
CA SER A 54 4.20 -18.12 5.87
C SER A 54 3.81 -16.70 6.23
N GLU A 55 2.82 -16.14 5.54
CA GLU A 55 2.27 -14.80 5.80
C GLU A 55 0.96 -14.91 6.59
N GLY A 56 0.81 -14.11 7.64
CA GLY A 56 -0.42 -14.01 8.43
C GLY A 56 -1.30 -12.86 7.97
N PHE A 57 -2.62 -13.10 7.96
CA PHE A 57 -3.65 -12.08 7.69
C PHE A 57 -4.77 -12.14 8.73
N VAL A 58 -5.32 -10.98 9.06
CA VAL A 58 -6.60 -10.88 9.79
C VAL A 58 -7.71 -10.81 8.76
N GLY A 59 -8.67 -11.73 8.84
CA GLY A 59 -9.81 -11.79 7.93
C GLY A 59 -9.87 -13.07 7.10
N GLN A 60 -10.53 -13.00 5.95
CA GLN A 60 -10.84 -14.14 5.09
C GLN A 60 -10.47 -13.88 3.64
N LEU A 61 -10.05 -14.92 2.98
CA LEU A 61 -10.05 -15.03 1.53
C LEU A 61 -11.50 -15.02 1.01
N THR A 62 -11.78 -14.25 -0.04
CA THR A 62 -13.12 -14.18 -0.64
C THR A 62 -13.14 -14.61 -2.10
N ALA A 63 -12.25 -14.07 -2.94
CA ALA A 63 -12.15 -14.43 -4.35
C ALA A 63 -10.78 -14.02 -4.91
N ILE A 64 -10.04 -14.96 -5.44
CA ILE A 64 -8.68 -14.74 -5.97
C ILE A 64 -8.69 -14.25 -7.43
N ASN A 65 -9.83 -14.28 -8.11
CA ASN A 65 -9.91 -13.78 -9.48
C ASN A 65 -9.45 -12.29 -9.53
N PRO A 66 -8.33 -11.97 -10.23
CA PRO A 66 -7.64 -10.69 -10.10
C PRO A 66 -8.44 -9.48 -10.59
N ILE A 67 -9.40 -9.69 -11.51
CA ILE A 67 -10.28 -8.60 -11.99
C ILE A 67 -11.46 -8.33 -11.04
N LEU A 68 -11.59 -9.10 -9.96
CA LEU A 68 -12.69 -9.00 -8.98
C LEU A 68 -12.20 -8.69 -7.56
N THR A 69 -10.88 -8.63 -7.33
CA THR A 69 -10.33 -8.39 -5.98
C THR A 69 -10.67 -6.99 -5.47
N ASN A 70 -11.22 -6.90 -4.26
CA ASN A 70 -11.58 -5.64 -3.61
C ASN A 70 -10.99 -5.47 -2.20
N ASN A 71 -10.23 -6.46 -1.71
CA ASN A 71 -9.52 -6.42 -0.44
C ASN A 71 -8.04 -6.78 -0.62
N ASP A 72 -7.21 -6.48 0.39
CA ASP A 72 -5.76 -6.67 0.30
C ASP A 72 -5.34 -8.14 0.37
N ILE A 73 -6.13 -9.02 1.00
CA ILE A 73 -5.85 -10.45 1.08
C ILE A 73 -5.94 -11.07 -0.31
N ASP A 74 -7.10 -10.91 -0.96
CA ASP A 74 -7.36 -11.44 -2.30
C ASP A 74 -6.35 -10.89 -3.31
N ARG A 75 -6.08 -9.57 -3.24
CA ARG A 75 -5.10 -8.90 -4.10
C ARG A 75 -3.69 -9.46 -3.91
N THR A 76 -3.29 -9.73 -2.67
CA THR A 76 -1.96 -10.27 -2.35
C THR A 76 -1.77 -11.66 -2.94
N ILE A 77 -2.74 -12.54 -2.76
CA ILE A 77 -2.66 -13.92 -3.26
C ILE A 77 -2.74 -13.93 -4.79
N SER A 78 -3.69 -13.18 -5.35
CA SER A 78 -3.87 -13.03 -6.78
C SER A 78 -2.60 -12.55 -7.50
N LYS A 79 -1.85 -11.64 -6.89
CA LYS A 79 -0.62 -11.09 -7.46
C LYS A 79 0.51 -12.13 -7.63
N LEU A 80 0.52 -13.18 -6.84
CA LEU A 80 1.48 -14.29 -6.98
C LEU A 80 1.03 -15.33 -8.00
N LEU A 81 -0.27 -15.38 -8.27
CA LEU A 81 -0.89 -16.37 -9.16
C LEU A 81 -1.07 -15.85 -10.59
N PHE A 82 -1.26 -14.55 -10.78
CA PHE A 82 -1.56 -13.97 -12.09
C PHE A 82 -0.55 -12.89 -12.47
N GLU A 83 -0.11 -12.93 -13.71
CA GLU A 83 0.71 -11.88 -14.29
C GLU A 83 -0.13 -10.79 -14.91
N THR A 84 0.46 -9.61 -15.02
CA THR A 84 -0.15 -8.46 -15.69
C THR A 84 0.17 -8.46 -17.18
N LEU A 85 -0.60 -7.69 -17.97
CA LEU A 85 -0.37 -7.56 -19.40
C LEU A 85 1.06 -7.10 -19.71
N ASP A 86 1.62 -6.17 -18.94
CA ASP A 86 3.01 -5.71 -19.11
C ASP A 86 4.02 -6.85 -18.91
N ALA A 87 3.84 -7.65 -17.88
CA ALA A 87 4.73 -8.80 -17.59
C ALA A 87 4.65 -9.88 -18.69
N LEU A 88 3.46 -10.08 -19.27
CA LEU A 88 3.23 -11.03 -20.36
C LEU A 88 3.67 -10.49 -21.75
N SER A 89 3.93 -9.18 -21.86
CA SER A 89 4.25 -8.55 -23.13
C SER A 89 5.74 -8.65 -23.47
N GLU A 90 6.04 -8.91 -24.75
CA GLU A 90 7.35 -8.72 -25.35
C GLU A 90 7.57 -7.23 -25.66
N SER A 91 6.52 -6.56 -26.16
CA SER A 91 6.57 -5.13 -26.47
C SER A 91 5.19 -4.50 -26.38
N ILE A 92 5.17 -3.24 -25.97
CA ILE A 92 4.00 -2.36 -25.98
C ILE A 92 4.39 -1.12 -26.81
N LYS A 93 3.73 -0.93 -27.95
CA LYS A 93 3.93 0.22 -28.83
C LYS A 93 2.72 1.14 -28.70
N ASP A 94 2.97 2.41 -28.55
CA ASP A 94 1.99 3.47 -28.35
C ASP A 94 2.01 4.40 -29.56
N ASP A 95 0.86 4.63 -30.16
CA ASP A 95 0.65 5.53 -31.29
C ASP A 95 -0.29 6.68 -30.87
N GLY A 96 0.34 7.82 -30.58
CA GLY A 96 -0.34 9.07 -30.24
C GLY A 96 -1.18 9.05 -28.97
N LYS A 97 -0.86 8.18 -28.01
CA LYS A 97 -1.60 8.02 -26.73
C LYS A 97 -3.08 7.68 -26.91
N ARG A 98 -3.43 7.05 -28.02
CA ARG A 98 -4.80 6.60 -28.34
C ARG A 98 -4.87 5.15 -28.76
N VAL A 99 -3.81 4.63 -29.37
CA VAL A 99 -3.74 3.26 -29.88
C VAL A 99 -2.49 2.60 -29.32
N TRP A 100 -2.64 1.42 -28.76
CA TRP A 100 -1.54 0.59 -28.29
C TRP A 100 -1.59 -0.75 -29.01
N THR A 101 -0.44 -1.15 -29.55
CA THR A 101 -0.23 -2.49 -30.07
C THR A 101 0.62 -3.25 -29.09
N VAL A 102 0.07 -4.30 -28.49
CA VAL A 102 0.71 -5.14 -27.49
C VAL A 102 1.02 -6.49 -28.11
N ARG A 103 2.31 -6.84 -28.18
CA ARG A 103 2.78 -8.16 -28.57
C ARG A 103 3.09 -8.99 -27.32
N LEU A 104 2.45 -10.13 -27.19
CA LEU A 104 2.70 -11.08 -26.10
C LEU A 104 3.99 -11.87 -26.35
N LYS A 105 4.63 -12.30 -25.27
CA LYS A 105 5.77 -13.22 -25.31
C LYS A 105 5.36 -14.56 -25.91
N ASP A 106 6.27 -15.19 -26.64
CA ASP A 106 6.09 -16.57 -27.05
C ASP A 106 6.23 -17.52 -25.85
N ASN A 107 5.62 -18.68 -25.90
CA ASN A 107 5.77 -19.78 -24.92
C ASN A 107 5.41 -19.42 -23.47
N VAL A 108 4.49 -18.50 -23.24
CA VAL A 108 3.93 -18.26 -21.90
C VAL A 108 2.68 -19.10 -21.73
N LEU A 109 2.65 -19.86 -20.62
CA LEU A 109 1.60 -20.84 -20.32
C LEU A 109 0.81 -20.44 -19.08
N TRP A 110 -0.45 -20.84 -19.04
CA TRP A 110 -1.25 -20.95 -17.84
C TRP A 110 -0.75 -22.10 -16.96
N HIS A 111 -1.15 -22.15 -15.70
CA HIS A 111 -0.72 -23.19 -14.75
C HIS A 111 -1.16 -24.61 -15.14
N ASP A 112 -2.18 -24.75 -15.97
CA ASP A 112 -2.69 -26.00 -16.54
C ASP A 112 -2.01 -26.42 -17.85
N GLY A 113 -1.11 -25.57 -18.37
CA GLY A 113 -0.31 -25.85 -19.57
C GLY A 113 -0.88 -25.27 -20.86
N GLU A 114 -2.06 -24.65 -20.84
CA GLU A 114 -2.62 -23.96 -22.01
C GLU A 114 -1.82 -22.69 -22.34
N MET A 115 -1.75 -22.31 -23.61
CA MET A 115 -1.00 -21.13 -24.07
C MET A 115 -1.78 -19.85 -23.83
N ILE A 116 -1.09 -18.81 -23.34
CA ILE A 116 -1.65 -17.47 -23.25
C ILE A 116 -1.66 -16.83 -24.63
N THR A 117 -2.82 -16.30 -25.01
CA THR A 117 -3.08 -15.69 -26.30
C THR A 117 -3.68 -14.29 -26.18
N SER A 118 -3.75 -13.57 -27.29
CA SER A 118 -4.44 -12.28 -27.37
C SER A 118 -5.94 -12.37 -27.09
N ASP A 119 -6.54 -13.57 -27.25
CA ASP A 119 -7.94 -13.82 -26.92
C ASP A 119 -8.18 -13.70 -25.40
N ASP A 120 -7.21 -14.10 -24.55
CA ASP A 120 -7.31 -13.93 -23.09
C ASP A 120 -7.31 -12.45 -22.71
N VAL A 121 -6.52 -11.62 -23.39
CA VAL A 121 -6.48 -10.18 -23.18
C VAL A 121 -7.80 -9.52 -23.57
N VAL A 122 -8.33 -9.84 -24.75
CA VAL A 122 -9.63 -9.32 -25.22
C VAL A 122 -10.74 -9.75 -24.28
N PHE A 123 -10.79 -11.03 -23.92
CA PHE A 123 -11.77 -11.58 -22.98
C PHE A 123 -11.71 -10.91 -21.62
N THR A 124 -10.51 -10.69 -21.07
CA THR A 124 -10.30 -10.01 -19.77
C THR A 124 -10.92 -8.62 -19.78
N ILE A 125 -10.60 -7.81 -20.82
CA ILE A 125 -11.11 -6.44 -20.94
C ILE A 125 -12.64 -6.44 -21.11
N GLN A 126 -13.19 -7.30 -21.95
CA GLN A 126 -14.63 -7.43 -22.13
C GLN A 126 -15.35 -7.84 -20.84
N THR A 127 -14.75 -8.76 -20.07
CA THR A 127 -15.29 -9.18 -18.76
C THR A 127 -15.26 -8.05 -17.76
N ILE A 128 -14.18 -7.29 -17.68
CA ILE A 128 -14.10 -6.08 -16.81
C ILE A 128 -15.18 -5.07 -17.19
N GLN A 129 -15.44 -4.87 -18.47
CA GLN A 129 -16.43 -3.92 -19.01
C GLN A 129 -17.87 -4.39 -18.86
N ASN A 130 -18.10 -5.65 -18.50
CA ASN A 130 -19.45 -6.15 -18.24
C ASN A 130 -19.92 -5.70 -16.85
N PRO A 131 -21.00 -4.88 -16.75
CA PRO A 131 -21.48 -4.41 -15.45
C PRO A 131 -21.85 -5.54 -14.48
N ASN A 132 -22.29 -6.69 -15.01
CA ASN A 132 -22.70 -7.86 -14.22
C ASN A 132 -21.50 -8.61 -13.62
N ALA A 133 -20.28 -8.33 -14.02
CA ALA A 133 -19.08 -8.86 -13.38
C ALA A 133 -18.74 -8.15 -12.07
N PHE A 134 -19.29 -6.95 -11.85
CA PHE A 134 -19.00 -6.11 -10.67
C PHE A 134 -17.51 -5.91 -10.44
N SER A 135 -16.75 -5.74 -11.53
CA SER A 135 -15.32 -5.52 -11.45
C SER A 135 -15.01 -4.12 -10.90
N PRO A 136 -14.12 -3.98 -9.90
CA PRO A 136 -13.65 -2.68 -9.43
C PRO A 136 -12.85 -1.93 -10.51
N LEU A 137 -12.40 -2.61 -11.56
CA LEU A 137 -11.65 -2.04 -12.69
C LEU A 137 -12.58 -1.46 -13.77
N PHE A 138 -13.90 -1.63 -13.66
CA PHE A 138 -14.89 -1.22 -14.67
C PHE A 138 -14.69 0.22 -15.13
N THR A 139 -14.62 1.18 -14.21
CA THR A 139 -14.50 2.60 -14.55
C THR A 139 -13.20 2.92 -15.30
N THR A 140 -12.11 2.26 -14.95
CA THR A 140 -10.80 2.47 -15.59
C THR A 140 -10.76 1.94 -17.03
N TRP A 141 -11.48 0.83 -17.28
CA TRP A 141 -11.45 0.13 -18.56
C TRP A 141 -12.67 0.40 -19.45
N GLN A 142 -13.66 1.13 -18.94
CA GLN A 142 -14.86 1.49 -19.72
C GLN A 142 -14.48 2.29 -20.97
N GLY A 143 -14.94 1.83 -22.14
CA GLY A 143 -14.73 2.50 -23.43
C GLY A 143 -13.37 2.21 -24.08
N VAL A 144 -12.55 1.35 -23.51
CA VAL A 144 -11.37 0.77 -24.18
C VAL A 144 -11.85 -0.27 -25.18
N VAL A 145 -11.43 -0.15 -26.45
CA VAL A 145 -11.71 -1.15 -27.49
C VAL A 145 -10.51 -2.07 -27.59
N ALA A 146 -10.70 -3.37 -27.39
CA ALA A 146 -9.67 -4.40 -27.51
C ALA A 146 -9.97 -5.29 -28.72
N GLU A 147 -9.03 -5.37 -29.65
CA GLU A 147 -9.16 -6.11 -30.90
C GLU A 147 -8.01 -7.11 -31.07
N ARG A 148 -8.34 -8.36 -31.36
CA ARG A 148 -7.36 -9.37 -31.75
C ARG A 148 -6.77 -9.04 -33.12
N VAL A 149 -5.45 -8.86 -33.20
CA VAL A 149 -4.74 -8.70 -34.46
C VAL A 149 -4.20 -10.04 -34.96
N SER A 150 -3.59 -10.80 -34.05
CA SER A 150 -3.11 -12.16 -34.27
C SER A 150 -3.20 -12.95 -32.97
N GLU A 151 -2.76 -14.19 -32.97
CA GLU A 151 -2.72 -15.03 -31.74
C GLU A 151 -1.89 -14.39 -30.62
N LYS A 152 -0.83 -13.67 -30.95
CA LYS A 152 0.10 -13.02 -30.01
C LYS A 152 0.05 -11.50 -30.02
N GLU A 153 -0.88 -10.90 -30.76
CA GLU A 153 -0.95 -9.45 -30.86
C GLU A 153 -2.37 -8.93 -30.66
N VAL A 154 -2.52 -7.96 -29.78
CA VAL A 154 -3.77 -7.24 -29.49
C VAL A 154 -3.59 -5.75 -29.70
N ARG A 155 -4.62 -5.11 -30.26
CA ARG A 155 -4.71 -3.65 -30.39
C ARG A 155 -5.72 -3.11 -29.39
N LEU A 156 -5.29 -2.09 -28.63
CA LEU A 156 -6.13 -1.38 -27.67
C LEU A 156 -6.31 0.05 -28.13
N THR A 157 -7.55 0.52 -28.17
CA THR A 157 -7.89 1.89 -28.63
C THR A 157 -8.73 2.59 -27.57
N ILE A 158 -8.41 3.86 -27.29
CA ILE A 158 -9.21 4.74 -26.44
C ILE A 158 -9.68 5.97 -27.21
N ARG A 159 -10.83 6.54 -26.81
CA ARG A 159 -11.45 7.67 -27.54
C ARG A 159 -10.65 8.96 -27.43
N THR A 160 -10.15 9.26 -26.24
CA THR A 160 -9.44 10.51 -25.93
C THR A 160 -8.01 10.18 -25.51
N PRO A 161 -6.98 10.91 -25.98
CA PRO A 161 -5.61 10.68 -25.52
C PRO A 161 -5.52 10.73 -23.99
N TYR A 162 -4.82 9.75 -23.42
CA TYR A 162 -4.62 9.65 -21.96
C TYR A 162 -3.22 9.14 -21.67
N VAL A 163 -2.38 10.04 -21.17
CA VAL A 163 -0.94 9.77 -21.01
C VAL A 163 -0.63 8.71 -19.96
N PHE A 164 -1.53 8.51 -19.00
CA PHE A 164 -1.35 7.51 -17.94
C PHE A 164 -1.88 6.11 -18.31
N PHE A 165 -2.39 5.92 -19.52
CA PHE A 165 -2.93 4.62 -19.94
C PHE A 165 -1.87 3.51 -19.92
N ASN A 166 -0.60 3.84 -20.20
CA ASN A 166 0.50 2.87 -20.09
C ASN A 166 0.60 2.23 -18.70
N ASP A 167 0.26 2.97 -17.64
CA ASP A 167 0.30 2.43 -16.29
C ASP A 167 -0.91 1.55 -15.98
N ASN A 168 -2.06 1.85 -16.60
CA ASN A 168 -3.21 0.94 -16.55
C ASN A 168 -2.87 -0.42 -17.20
N LEU A 169 -2.08 -0.42 -18.30
CA LEU A 169 -1.62 -1.66 -18.94
C LEU A 169 -0.68 -2.47 -18.03
N LYS A 170 0.20 -1.79 -17.28
CA LYS A 170 1.11 -2.43 -16.34
C LYS A 170 0.39 -3.14 -15.20
N ASP A 171 -0.75 -2.59 -14.79
CA ASP A 171 -1.52 -3.08 -13.66
C ASP A 171 -2.73 -3.96 -14.09
N LEU A 172 -2.94 -4.21 -15.41
CA LEU A 172 -4.01 -5.08 -15.91
C LEU A 172 -3.65 -6.55 -15.72
N PRO A 173 -4.26 -7.27 -14.78
CA PRO A 173 -4.07 -8.71 -14.68
C PRO A 173 -4.88 -9.41 -15.78
N ILE A 174 -4.35 -10.50 -16.33
CA ILE A 174 -5.02 -11.28 -17.37
C ILE A 174 -5.60 -12.56 -16.78
N ILE A 175 -6.82 -12.93 -17.21
CA ILE A 175 -7.51 -14.15 -16.78
C ILE A 175 -7.67 -15.14 -17.96
N PRO A 176 -7.66 -16.46 -17.69
CA PRO A 176 -7.76 -17.48 -18.73
C PRO A 176 -9.18 -17.54 -19.33
N LYS A 177 -9.28 -17.27 -20.62
CA LYS A 177 -10.55 -17.33 -21.35
C LYS A 177 -11.14 -18.75 -21.32
N HIS A 178 -10.32 -19.78 -21.56
CA HIS A 178 -10.77 -21.19 -21.60
C HIS A 178 -11.41 -21.66 -20.29
N ILE A 179 -11.11 -21.00 -19.16
CA ILE A 179 -11.70 -21.30 -17.85
C ILE A 179 -13.01 -20.51 -17.65
N PHE A 180 -13.03 -19.21 -18.03
CA PHE A 180 -14.09 -18.29 -17.60
C PHE A 180 -15.12 -17.94 -18.65
N ASP A 181 -14.92 -18.26 -19.94
CA ASP A 181 -15.81 -17.82 -21.02
C ASP A 181 -17.23 -18.43 -20.95
N HIS A 182 -17.36 -19.61 -20.33
CA HIS A 182 -18.63 -20.30 -20.14
C HIS A 182 -19.29 -19.99 -18.80
N ILE A 183 -18.64 -19.22 -17.91
CA ILE A 183 -19.19 -18.84 -16.62
C ILE A 183 -19.89 -17.48 -16.74
N PRO A 184 -21.20 -17.38 -16.42
CA PRO A 184 -21.88 -16.10 -16.44
C PRO A 184 -21.17 -15.06 -15.57
N PRO A 185 -21.01 -13.80 -16.01
CA PRO A 185 -20.29 -12.75 -15.26
C PRO A 185 -20.78 -12.57 -13.82
N THR A 186 -22.08 -12.72 -13.56
CA THR A 186 -22.66 -12.70 -12.21
C THR A 186 -22.14 -13.79 -11.29
N ASN A 187 -21.65 -14.91 -11.84
CA ASN A 187 -21.27 -16.11 -11.11
C ASN A 187 -19.75 -16.27 -10.98
N LEU A 188 -18.95 -15.37 -11.57
CA LEU A 188 -17.50 -15.45 -11.54
C LEU A 188 -16.95 -15.59 -10.11
N ARG A 189 -17.52 -14.87 -9.13
CA ARG A 189 -17.11 -14.96 -7.72
C ARG A 189 -17.46 -16.28 -7.05
N LEU A 190 -18.46 -17.00 -7.56
CA LEU A 190 -18.97 -18.25 -7.02
C LEU A 190 -18.30 -19.47 -7.65
N SER A 191 -17.50 -19.27 -8.69
CA SER A 191 -16.75 -20.32 -9.35
C SER A 191 -15.72 -20.93 -8.41
N GLU A 192 -15.47 -22.24 -8.52
CA GLU A 192 -14.38 -22.93 -7.83
C GLU A 192 -13.01 -22.30 -8.13
N TYR A 193 -12.81 -21.78 -9.35
CA TYR A 193 -11.60 -21.07 -9.78
C TYR A 193 -11.40 -19.72 -9.07
N SER A 194 -12.39 -19.25 -8.31
CA SER A 194 -12.23 -18.11 -7.41
C SER A 194 -11.45 -18.46 -6.13
N ILE A 195 -11.23 -19.76 -5.87
CA ILE A 195 -10.39 -20.26 -4.79
C ILE A 195 -9.26 -21.14 -5.37
N GLU A 196 -9.55 -22.08 -6.25
CA GLU A 196 -8.59 -22.97 -6.89
C GLU A 196 -8.12 -22.36 -8.21
N ALA A 197 -7.44 -21.22 -8.11
CA ALA A 197 -7.14 -20.37 -9.25
C ALA A 197 -6.11 -20.99 -10.21
N ILE A 198 -6.41 -20.94 -11.51
CA ILE A 198 -5.48 -21.20 -12.61
C ILE A 198 -4.98 -19.86 -13.12
N GLY A 199 -3.73 -19.55 -12.88
CA GLY A 199 -3.06 -18.30 -13.24
C GLY A 199 -1.88 -18.52 -14.17
N SER A 200 -1.01 -17.51 -14.26
CA SER A 200 0.20 -17.48 -15.11
C SER A 200 1.44 -17.06 -14.33
N GLY A 201 1.29 -16.85 -13.03
CA GLY A 201 2.31 -16.29 -12.16
C GLY A 201 3.40 -17.25 -11.73
N PRO A 202 4.37 -16.75 -10.93
CA PRO A 202 5.49 -17.55 -10.44
C PRO A 202 5.10 -18.61 -9.42
N TYR A 203 3.91 -18.51 -8.84
CA TYR A 203 3.34 -19.52 -7.96
C TYR A 203 2.02 -20.01 -8.52
N LYS A 204 1.68 -21.27 -8.23
CA LYS A 204 0.40 -21.91 -8.55
C LYS A 204 -0.31 -22.37 -7.28
N PHE A 205 -1.61 -22.50 -7.34
CA PHE A 205 -2.42 -23.08 -6.27
C PHE A 205 -1.95 -24.52 -5.98
N ASP A 206 -1.82 -24.84 -4.69
CA ASP A 206 -1.47 -26.18 -4.22
C ASP A 206 -2.62 -26.78 -3.41
N SER A 207 -3.00 -26.12 -2.32
CA SER A 207 -4.03 -26.64 -1.42
C SER A 207 -4.57 -25.55 -0.47
N TYR A 208 -5.70 -25.85 0.16
CA TYR A 208 -6.19 -25.05 1.29
C TYR A 208 -6.73 -25.93 2.40
N GLN A 209 -6.79 -25.37 3.60
CA GLN A 209 -7.38 -25.98 4.79
C GLN A 209 -8.52 -25.12 5.29
N LYS A 210 -9.66 -25.74 5.64
CA LYS A 210 -10.82 -25.03 6.17
C LYS A 210 -11.38 -25.73 7.41
N ARG A 211 -11.96 -24.95 8.31
CA ARG A 211 -12.74 -25.44 9.45
C ARG A 211 -14.12 -25.94 8.99
N LYS A 212 -14.84 -26.60 9.89
CA LYS A 212 -16.23 -27.09 9.62
C LYS A 212 -17.23 -25.99 9.31
N ASP A 213 -16.99 -24.79 9.81
CA ASP A 213 -17.80 -23.58 9.54
C ASP A 213 -17.51 -22.92 8.18
N GLY A 214 -16.56 -23.49 7.40
CA GLY A 214 -16.16 -22.96 6.10
C GLY A 214 -15.00 -21.97 6.15
N PHE A 215 -14.55 -21.54 7.35
CA PHE A 215 -13.43 -20.61 7.48
C PHE A 215 -12.13 -21.24 6.97
N ILE A 216 -11.52 -20.64 5.94
CA ILE A 216 -10.21 -21.06 5.42
C ILE A 216 -9.14 -20.61 6.42
N THR A 217 -8.44 -21.57 7.01
CA THR A 217 -7.37 -21.30 7.99
C THR A 217 -6.01 -21.17 7.35
N LYS A 218 -5.82 -21.80 6.18
CA LYS A 218 -4.55 -21.81 5.45
C LYS A 218 -4.81 -21.96 3.95
N TYR A 219 -4.05 -21.22 3.15
CA TYR A 219 -4.01 -21.32 1.70
C TYR A 219 -2.55 -21.43 1.25
N THR A 220 -2.23 -22.47 0.49
CA THR A 220 -0.85 -22.80 0.11
C THR A 220 -0.65 -22.62 -1.38
N LEU A 221 0.43 -21.94 -1.74
CA LEU A 221 0.95 -21.84 -3.09
C LEU A 221 2.27 -22.61 -3.20
N ALA A 222 2.45 -23.31 -4.31
CA ALA A 222 3.70 -23.94 -4.70
C ALA A 222 4.34 -23.20 -5.87
N LEU A 223 5.66 -23.27 -5.97
CA LEU A 223 6.40 -22.71 -7.10
C LEU A 223 5.86 -23.28 -8.42
N ASN A 224 5.73 -22.41 -9.44
CA ASN A 224 5.39 -22.81 -10.79
C ASN A 224 6.67 -23.24 -11.53
N ASP A 225 6.87 -24.53 -11.72
CA ASP A 225 8.06 -25.09 -12.37
C ASP A 225 8.17 -24.72 -13.86
N HIS A 226 7.05 -24.31 -14.47
CA HIS A 226 6.98 -23.88 -15.88
C HIS A 226 6.92 -22.36 -16.04
N TYR A 227 7.24 -21.60 -14.98
CA TYR A 227 7.23 -20.15 -15.04
C TYR A 227 8.28 -19.63 -16.03
N TYR A 228 7.84 -18.81 -16.98
CA TYR A 228 8.69 -18.29 -18.07
C TYR A 228 9.77 -17.29 -17.63
N GLY A 229 9.61 -16.68 -16.45
CA GLY A 229 10.54 -15.68 -15.91
C GLY A 229 11.53 -16.27 -14.91
N ASN A 230 12.23 -15.39 -14.20
CA ASN A 230 13.12 -15.82 -13.11
C ASN A 230 12.28 -16.38 -11.97
N ALA A 231 12.47 -17.67 -11.68
CA ALA A 231 11.77 -18.33 -10.60
C ALA A 231 12.16 -17.77 -9.23
N PRO A 232 11.19 -17.58 -8.30
CA PRO A 232 11.49 -17.28 -6.90
C PRO A 232 12.35 -18.38 -6.23
N LEU A 233 13.11 -17.97 -5.21
CA LEU A 233 13.92 -18.92 -4.46
C LEU A 233 13.11 -19.70 -3.40
N ILE A 234 12.01 -19.12 -2.90
CA ILE A 234 11.11 -19.76 -1.94
C ILE A 234 10.16 -20.70 -2.69
N HIS A 235 10.09 -21.98 -2.30
CA HIS A 235 9.30 -22.98 -3.02
C HIS A 235 7.81 -22.97 -2.63
N PHE A 236 7.50 -22.62 -1.39
CA PHE A 236 6.11 -22.59 -0.89
C PHE A 236 5.82 -21.28 -0.20
N VAL A 237 4.62 -20.75 -0.47
CA VAL A 237 4.07 -19.60 0.26
C VAL A 237 2.75 -20.03 0.89
N ASP A 238 2.68 -19.96 2.21
CA ASP A 238 1.46 -20.21 2.97
C ASP A 238 0.83 -18.89 3.41
N PHE A 239 -0.46 -18.74 3.21
CA PHE A 239 -1.25 -17.68 3.79
C PHE A 239 -2.10 -18.24 4.92
N LYS A 240 -1.91 -17.73 6.14
CA LYS A 240 -2.68 -18.14 7.31
C LYS A 240 -3.63 -17.05 7.75
N PHE A 241 -4.86 -17.41 8.05
CA PHE A 241 -5.93 -16.46 8.35
C PHE A 241 -6.32 -16.55 9.81
N TYR A 242 -6.44 -15.39 10.46
CA TYR A 242 -6.76 -15.22 11.87
C TYR A 242 -8.02 -14.36 12.01
N SER A 243 -8.73 -14.55 13.13
CA SER A 243 -9.96 -13.82 13.41
C SER A 243 -9.71 -12.41 13.94
N SER A 244 -8.57 -12.20 14.60
CA SER A 244 -8.18 -10.91 15.18
C SER A 244 -6.68 -10.65 15.00
N LEU A 245 -6.27 -9.40 15.24
CA LEU A 245 -4.87 -9.01 15.22
C LEU A 245 -4.10 -9.62 16.40
N GLU A 246 -4.76 -9.78 17.54
CA GLU A 246 -4.23 -10.42 18.74
C GLU A 246 -3.91 -11.90 18.47
N ASP A 247 -4.84 -12.65 17.85
CA ASP A 247 -4.62 -14.05 17.45
C ASP A 247 -3.45 -14.18 16.48
N LEU A 248 -3.34 -13.23 15.52
CA LEU A 248 -2.25 -13.21 14.56
C LEU A 248 -0.89 -13.02 15.26
N VAL A 249 -0.81 -12.10 16.24
CA VAL A 249 0.42 -11.89 17.02
C VAL A 249 0.77 -13.10 17.85
N VAL A 250 -0.20 -13.76 18.46
CA VAL A 250 0.01 -15.03 19.16
C VAL A 250 0.60 -16.07 18.20
N GLY A 251 0.05 -16.22 17.01
CA GLY A 251 0.55 -17.12 15.95
C GLY A 251 1.98 -16.77 15.51
N PHE A 252 2.31 -15.49 15.40
CA PHE A 252 3.68 -15.06 15.06
C PHE A 252 4.66 -15.37 16.20
N ASN A 253 4.30 -15.08 17.45
CA ASN A 253 5.12 -15.38 18.62
C ASN A 253 5.34 -16.90 18.82
N ALA A 254 4.33 -17.71 18.49
CA ALA A 254 4.43 -19.17 18.50
C ALA A 254 5.25 -19.74 17.31
N GLY A 255 5.61 -18.92 16.32
CA GLY A 255 6.36 -19.37 15.15
C GLY A 255 5.51 -20.05 14.08
N GLU A 256 4.20 -19.88 14.12
CA GLU A 256 3.28 -20.44 13.12
C GLU A 256 3.38 -19.73 11.77
N ILE A 257 3.72 -18.44 11.77
CA ILE A 257 3.92 -17.60 10.58
C ILE A 257 5.31 -16.98 10.58
N SER A 258 5.84 -16.73 9.38
CA SER A 258 7.15 -16.12 9.15
C SER A 258 7.09 -14.59 9.12
N GLY A 259 5.93 -14.04 8.80
CA GLY A 259 5.73 -12.59 8.75
C GLY A 259 4.26 -12.22 8.64
N PHE A 260 3.99 -10.94 8.82
CA PHE A 260 2.69 -10.31 8.64
C PHE A 260 2.85 -8.80 8.46
N GLY A 261 1.79 -8.12 8.08
CA GLY A 261 1.81 -6.68 7.94
C GLY A 261 0.61 -5.98 8.57
N THR A 262 0.82 -4.72 9.00
CA THR A 262 -0.21 -3.91 9.66
C THR A 262 0.04 -2.42 9.46
N PHE A 263 -1.02 -1.60 9.60
CA PHE A 263 -0.90 -0.15 9.75
C PHE A 263 -0.82 0.30 11.22
N ASP A 264 -1.04 -0.62 12.17
CA ASP A 264 -0.96 -0.30 13.61
C ASP A 264 0.42 -0.60 14.18
N PRO A 265 1.27 0.42 14.40
CA PRO A 265 2.62 0.20 14.92
C PRO A 265 2.64 -0.23 16.39
N ARG A 266 1.54 -0.05 17.13
CA ARG A 266 1.47 -0.40 18.56
C ARG A 266 1.68 -1.88 18.78
N ILE A 267 1.31 -2.70 17.79
CA ILE A 267 1.45 -4.15 17.81
C ILE A 267 2.89 -4.62 17.96
N THR A 268 3.87 -3.81 17.56
CA THR A 268 5.30 -4.16 17.69
C THR A 268 5.73 -4.37 19.13
N LYS A 269 5.02 -3.74 20.09
CA LYS A 269 5.28 -3.91 21.53
C LYS A 269 4.80 -5.26 22.08
N GLU A 270 3.92 -5.95 21.37
CA GLU A 270 3.32 -7.22 21.79
C GLU A 270 4.09 -8.42 21.23
N ILE A 271 5.08 -8.15 20.34
CA ILE A 271 5.89 -9.19 19.73
C ILE A 271 7.05 -9.54 20.64
N SER A 272 7.05 -10.78 21.11
CA SER A 272 8.10 -11.36 21.96
C SER A 272 9.17 -12.13 21.20
N ARG A 273 8.83 -12.65 19.99
CA ARG A 273 9.77 -13.37 19.13
C ARG A 273 10.74 -12.40 18.44
N SER A 274 11.99 -12.84 18.25
CA SER A 274 12.97 -12.08 17.44
C SER A 274 12.43 -11.78 16.05
N HIS A 275 12.46 -10.51 15.65
CA HIS A 275 11.86 -10.05 14.39
C HIS A 275 12.62 -8.87 13.77
N VAL A 276 12.30 -8.60 12.51
CA VAL A 276 12.74 -7.42 11.75
C VAL A 276 11.51 -6.64 11.34
N VAL A 277 11.56 -5.31 11.49
CA VAL A 277 10.47 -4.40 11.11
C VAL A 277 10.88 -3.61 9.87
N TYR A 278 10.06 -3.68 8.83
CA TYR A 278 10.20 -2.89 7.61
C TYR A 278 9.06 -1.87 7.54
N SER A 279 9.40 -0.60 7.35
CA SER A 279 8.44 0.48 7.18
C SER A 279 8.30 0.80 5.70
N LEU A 280 7.13 0.53 5.13
CA LEU A 280 6.84 0.72 3.71
C LEU A 280 5.97 1.96 3.54
N LEU A 281 6.39 2.87 2.66
CA LEU A 281 5.59 4.03 2.30
C LEU A 281 4.64 3.67 1.15
N LEU A 282 3.40 4.11 1.25
CA LEU A 282 2.37 3.93 0.23
C LEU A 282 1.95 5.30 -0.34
N PRO A 283 1.42 5.35 -1.58
CA PRO A 283 0.86 6.56 -2.17
C PRO A 283 -0.53 6.87 -1.57
N GLN A 284 -0.58 7.03 -0.26
CA GLN A 284 -1.80 7.36 0.48
C GLN A 284 -1.49 8.37 1.57
N TYR A 285 -2.42 9.27 1.82
CA TYR A 285 -2.32 10.24 2.90
C TYR A 285 -3.65 10.40 3.62
N TYR A 286 -3.59 10.87 4.85
CA TYR A 286 -4.75 11.28 5.64
C TYR A 286 -4.77 12.79 5.79
N ALA A 287 -5.98 13.36 5.77
CA ALA A 287 -6.18 14.79 5.80
C ALA A 287 -7.56 15.17 6.37
N LEU A 288 -7.72 16.43 6.75
CA LEU A 288 -9.01 17.02 7.01
C LEU A 288 -9.54 17.66 5.72
N PHE A 289 -10.58 17.08 5.15
CA PHE A 289 -11.28 17.63 3.99
C PHE A 289 -12.34 18.62 4.46
N LEU A 290 -12.26 19.86 3.99
CA LEU A 290 -13.05 20.98 4.49
C LEU A 290 -14.21 21.27 3.55
N ASN A 291 -15.44 21.00 4.00
CA ASN A 291 -16.64 21.38 3.25
C ASN A 291 -16.97 22.86 3.48
N GLN A 292 -16.47 23.71 2.59
CA GLN A 292 -16.67 25.16 2.67
C GLN A 292 -18.13 25.56 2.48
N ASN A 293 -19.01 24.68 1.96
CA ASN A 293 -20.43 24.99 1.76
C ASN A 293 -21.27 24.81 3.03
N SER A 294 -20.81 23.97 3.97
CA SER A 294 -21.55 23.62 5.20
C SER A 294 -21.15 24.45 6.43
N SER A 295 -20.12 25.30 6.34
CA SER A 295 -19.65 26.10 7.49
C SER A 295 -19.18 27.49 7.03
N LEU A 296 -19.77 28.53 7.61
CA LEU A 296 -19.38 29.94 7.32
C LEU A 296 -17.90 30.20 7.65
N PRO A 297 -17.36 29.80 8.82
CA PRO A 297 -15.95 29.98 9.12
C PRO A 297 -15.04 29.32 8.08
N LEU A 298 -15.40 28.11 7.58
CA LEU A 298 -14.58 27.38 6.59
C LEU A 298 -14.55 28.04 5.20
N LYS A 299 -15.47 28.94 4.88
CA LYS A 299 -15.39 29.75 3.64
C LYS A 299 -14.19 30.69 3.64
N GLU A 300 -13.76 31.14 4.81
CA GLU A 300 -12.68 32.10 4.95
C GLU A 300 -11.31 31.43 4.85
N LYS A 301 -10.51 31.81 3.85
CA LYS A 301 -9.16 31.27 3.64
C LYS A 301 -8.26 31.46 4.87
N ASN A 302 -8.35 32.60 5.54
CA ASN A 302 -7.55 32.89 6.74
C ASN A 302 -7.91 31.97 7.91
N VAL A 303 -9.18 31.60 8.07
CA VAL A 303 -9.59 30.60 9.07
C VAL A 303 -8.93 29.26 8.74
N ARG A 304 -9.03 28.77 7.51
CA ARG A 304 -8.40 27.50 7.11
C ARG A 304 -6.88 27.52 7.29
N LEU A 305 -6.24 28.67 6.98
CA LEU A 305 -4.81 28.87 7.21
C LEU A 305 -4.45 28.83 8.71
N ALA A 306 -5.26 29.44 9.57
CA ALA A 306 -5.06 29.43 11.01
C ALA A 306 -5.19 28.00 11.58
N LEU A 307 -6.22 27.26 11.15
CA LEU A 307 -6.40 25.85 11.53
C LEU A 307 -5.19 25.00 11.13
N ASP A 308 -4.61 25.26 9.95
CA ASP A 308 -3.41 24.54 9.46
C ASP A 308 -2.19 24.76 10.37
N TYR A 309 -1.96 26.00 10.86
CA TYR A 309 -0.92 26.31 11.83
C TYR A 309 -1.20 25.76 13.23
N ALA A 310 -2.46 25.54 13.57
CA ALA A 310 -2.88 25.05 14.88
C ALA A 310 -2.70 23.54 15.06
N ILE A 311 -2.47 22.76 13.99
CA ILE A 311 -2.37 21.30 14.07
C ILE A 311 -0.93 20.85 14.29
N ASP A 312 -0.67 20.16 15.40
CA ASP A 312 0.61 19.52 15.72
C ASP A 312 0.72 18.13 15.07
N ARG A 313 1.20 18.12 13.82
CA ARG A 313 1.39 16.87 13.05
C ARG A 313 2.47 15.97 13.64
N LYS A 314 3.50 16.58 14.26
CA LYS A 314 4.57 15.83 14.90
C LYS A 314 4.03 15.04 16.08
N ARG A 315 3.22 15.65 16.93
CA ARG A 315 2.56 14.98 18.05
C ARG A 315 1.67 13.81 17.56
N ILE A 316 0.93 13.99 16.48
CA ILE A 316 0.13 12.91 15.87
C ILE A 316 1.05 11.73 15.47
N ILE A 317 2.15 12.01 14.76
CA ILE A 317 3.09 10.97 14.33
C ILE A 317 3.71 10.25 15.52
N ASP A 318 4.12 10.97 16.54
CA ASP A 318 4.81 10.40 17.71
C ASP A 318 3.83 9.57 18.59
N GLU A 319 2.65 10.10 18.91
CA GLU A 319 1.70 9.47 19.85
C GLU A 319 0.81 8.40 19.20
N VAL A 320 0.42 8.57 17.92
CA VAL A 320 -0.49 7.64 17.24
C VAL A 320 0.30 6.59 16.47
N PHE A 321 1.36 7.00 15.77
CA PHE A 321 2.10 6.14 14.84
C PHE A 321 3.48 5.72 15.37
N LEU A 322 3.88 6.12 16.58
CA LEU A 322 5.19 5.77 17.18
C LEU A 322 6.38 6.07 16.23
N GLY A 323 6.29 7.14 15.45
CA GLY A 323 7.26 7.51 14.43
C GLY A 323 7.11 6.80 13.09
N HIS A 324 6.16 5.86 12.93
CA HIS A 324 5.92 5.14 11.68
C HIS A 324 4.90 5.86 10.77
N ALA A 325 5.13 7.14 10.55
CA ALA A 325 4.43 7.95 9.57
C ALA A 325 5.32 9.14 9.16
N ILE A 326 5.00 9.76 8.04
CA ILE A 326 5.64 11.02 7.63
C ILE A 326 4.60 12.13 7.51
N THR A 327 5.01 13.37 7.75
CA THR A 327 4.16 14.54 7.48
C THR A 327 3.96 14.71 5.98
N VAL A 328 2.72 15.02 5.59
CA VAL A 328 2.36 15.34 4.21
C VAL A 328 1.83 16.78 4.16
N SER A 329 2.24 17.53 3.14
CA SER A 329 1.93 18.96 3.01
C SER A 329 1.16 19.30 1.74
N GLY A 330 0.86 18.30 0.92
CA GLY A 330 0.18 18.45 -0.35
C GLY A 330 -0.47 17.16 -0.84
N PRO A 331 -1.04 17.20 -2.03
CA PRO A 331 -1.85 16.11 -2.56
C PRO A 331 -1.07 14.88 -3.04
N LEU A 332 0.26 14.92 -3.00
CA LEU A 332 1.14 13.78 -3.31
C LEU A 332 2.05 13.47 -2.12
N VAL A 333 2.33 12.18 -1.95
CA VAL A 333 3.25 11.67 -0.93
C VAL A 333 4.68 11.68 -1.47
N PRO A 334 5.72 11.98 -0.67
CA PRO A 334 7.11 11.85 -1.08
C PRO A 334 7.41 10.50 -1.72
N GLY A 335 8.11 10.49 -2.86
CA GLY A 335 8.39 9.29 -3.65
C GLY A 335 7.34 8.94 -4.70
N SER A 336 6.16 9.58 -4.69
CA SER A 336 5.19 9.45 -5.78
C SER A 336 5.67 10.17 -7.04
N SER A 337 5.28 9.63 -8.21
CA SER A 337 5.52 10.31 -9.49
C SER A 337 4.92 11.72 -9.47
N GLY A 338 5.65 12.71 -9.97
CA GLY A 338 5.21 14.11 -10.01
C GLY A 338 5.28 14.87 -8.68
N TYR A 339 5.72 14.25 -7.58
CA TYR A 339 5.93 14.96 -6.32
C TYR A 339 6.97 16.09 -6.48
N SER A 340 6.61 17.27 -5.98
CA SER A 340 7.50 18.46 -6.02
C SER A 340 7.86 18.91 -4.59
N PRO A 341 9.09 18.67 -4.12
CA PRO A 341 9.53 19.11 -2.78
C PRO A 341 9.47 20.62 -2.60
N SER A 342 9.67 21.39 -3.67
CA SER A 342 9.72 22.87 -3.61
C SER A 342 8.40 23.52 -3.18
N VAL A 343 7.27 22.87 -3.42
CA VAL A 343 5.94 23.38 -3.05
C VAL A 343 5.32 22.61 -1.88
N ASN A 344 5.74 21.38 -1.63
CA ASN A 344 5.24 20.54 -0.53
C ASN A 344 6.07 20.76 0.75
N VAL A 345 6.17 21.99 1.23
CA VAL A 345 6.92 22.34 2.44
C VAL A 345 6.00 22.20 3.66
N PRO A 346 6.34 21.34 4.64
CA PRO A 346 5.58 21.20 5.86
C PRO A 346 5.52 22.51 6.64
N LYS A 347 4.32 22.87 7.09
CA LYS A 347 4.16 23.96 8.03
C LYS A 347 4.43 23.49 9.45
N GLU A 348 5.21 24.28 10.16
CA GLU A 348 5.45 24.04 11.57
C GLU A 348 4.19 24.37 12.39
N TYR A 349 3.96 23.59 13.44
CA TYR A 349 2.96 23.87 14.46
C TYR A 349 3.24 25.22 15.11
N ASN A 350 2.32 26.16 15.00
CA ASN A 350 2.48 27.50 15.54
C ASN A 350 1.11 28.09 15.99
N PRO A 351 0.65 27.72 17.21
CA PRO A 351 -0.62 28.21 17.72
C PRO A 351 -0.64 29.72 17.91
N THR A 352 0.48 30.36 18.25
CA THR A 352 0.58 31.82 18.34
C THR A 352 0.28 32.51 17.01
N LYS A 353 0.82 31.96 15.90
CA LYS A 353 0.51 32.47 14.57
C LYS A 353 -0.95 32.22 14.19
N ALA A 354 -1.51 31.08 14.56
CA ALA A 354 -2.93 30.79 14.37
C ALA A 354 -3.81 31.82 15.11
N HIS A 355 -3.51 32.15 16.36
CA HIS A 355 -4.19 33.22 17.12
C HIS A 355 -4.12 34.56 16.39
N THR A 356 -2.93 34.99 15.97
CA THR A 356 -2.72 36.25 15.27
C THR A 356 -3.56 36.36 13.99
N ILE A 357 -3.61 35.27 13.19
CA ILE A 357 -4.37 35.21 11.95
C ILE A 357 -5.88 35.29 12.24
N LEU A 358 -6.38 34.57 13.25
CA LEU A 358 -7.78 34.62 13.63
C LEU A 358 -8.18 36.02 14.12
N GLU A 359 -7.37 36.64 14.98
CA GLU A 359 -7.63 37.96 15.50
C GLU A 359 -7.65 39.05 14.42
N SER A 360 -6.64 39.03 13.53
CA SER A 360 -6.58 39.95 12.39
C SER A 360 -7.74 39.77 11.40
N SER A 361 -8.32 38.57 11.36
CA SER A 361 -9.51 38.26 10.56
C SER A 361 -10.83 38.53 11.30
N GLY A 362 -10.77 39.15 12.49
CA GLY A 362 -11.94 39.55 13.27
C GLY A 362 -12.56 38.48 14.17
N TRP A 363 -11.92 37.31 14.28
CA TRP A 363 -12.34 36.22 15.19
C TRP A 363 -11.74 36.48 16.57
N LYS A 364 -12.54 36.99 17.53
CA LYS A 364 -12.08 37.37 18.87
C LYS A 364 -12.65 36.43 19.95
N PRO A 365 -11.89 36.14 21.01
CA PRO A 365 -12.42 35.40 22.16
C PRO A 365 -13.66 36.11 22.73
N ASN A 366 -14.68 35.35 23.11
CA ASN A 366 -15.93 35.87 23.65
C ASN A 366 -16.22 35.22 25.00
N SER A 367 -16.25 36.01 26.08
CA SER A 367 -16.53 35.56 27.46
C SER A 367 -17.91 34.93 27.58
N ASP A 368 -18.92 35.46 26.91
CA ASP A 368 -20.31 34.98 26.95
C ASP A 368 -20.43 33.56 26.33
N HIS A 369 -19.44 33.16 25.52
CA HIS A 369 -19.34 31.85 24.88
C HIS A 369 -18.16 31.02 25.42
N ARG A 370 -17.81 31.16 26.69
CA ARG A 370 -16.74 30.37 27.37
C ARG A 370 -15.38 30.48 26.69
N GLY A 371 -15.08 31.64 26.11
CA GLY A 371 -13.80 31.89 25.42
C GLY A 371 -13.74 31.41 23.98
N ILE A 372 -14.80 30.79 23.46
CA ILE A 372 -14.89 30.44 22.05
C ILE A 372 -14.82 31.72 21.22
N ARG A 373 -14.02 31.69 20.15
CA ARG A 373 -13.91 32.83 19.25
C ARG A 373 -15.20 33.04 18.48
N THR A 374 -15.59 34.31 18.38
CA THR A 374 -16.77 34.72 17.64
C THR A 374 -16.42 35.84 16.67
N ARG A 375 -17.24 35.98 15.64
CA ARG A 375 -17.20 37.08 14.71
C ARG A 375 -18.62 37.58 14.43
N ARG A 376 -18.80 38.90 14.39
CA ARG A 376 -20.08 39.52 14.03
C ARG A 376 -20.16 39.62 12.50
N LEU A 377 -21.24 39.09 11.93
CA LEU A 377 -21.60 39.21 10.52
C LEU A 377 -23.01 39.85 10.43
N GLY A 378 -23.07 41.16 10.18
CA GLY A 378 -24.31 41.92 10.37
C GLY A 378 -24.78 41.89 11.82
N ASP A 379 -26.03 41.48 12.06
CA ASP A 379 -26.60 41.31 13.40
C ASP A 379 -26.34 39.95 14.03
N ALA A 380 -25.81 38.97 13.27
CA ALA A 380 -25.55 37.62 13.75
C ALA A 380 -24.15 37.49 14.36
N ILE A 381 -24.07 36.76 15.49
CA ILE A 381 -22.81 36.31 16.08
C ILE A 381 -22.55 34.89 15.58
N VAL A 382 -21.45 34.72 14.85
CA VAL A 382 -21.01 33.42 14.35
C VAL A 382 -19.90 32.90 15.27
N LEU A 383 -20.04 31.65 15.74
CA LEU A 383 -19.04 30.97 16.54
C LEU A 383 -18.01 30.28 15.65
N LEU A 384 -16.77 30.23 16.13
CA LEU A 384 -15.72 29.39 15.52
C LEU A 384 -15.89 27.95 16.00
N GLU A 385 -16.85 27.25 15.42
CA GLU A 385 -17.18 25.87 15.80
C GLU A 385 -17.20 24.96 14.59
N PHE A 386 -16.78 23.70 14.80
CA PHE A 386 -16.66 22.68 13.76
C PHE A 386 -17.08 21.31 14.25
N THR A 387 -17.66 20.52 13.35
CA THR A 387 -17.83 19.08 13.54
C THR A 387 -16.82 18.35 12.66
N ILE A 388 -16.01 17.47 13.27
CA ILE A 388 -15.09 16.56 12.56
C ILE A 388 -15.71 15.17 12.56
N THR A 389 -16.10 14.70 11.38
CA THR A 389 -16.61 13.34 11.16
C THR A 389 -15.44 12.42 10.79
N THR A 390 -15.34 11.27 11.43
CA THR A 390 -14.27 10.29 11.22
C THR A 390 -14.77 8.86 11.42
N PRO A 391 -14.19 7.86 10.71
CA PRO A 391 -14.45 6.46 11.00
C PRO A 391 -14.05 6.07 12.42
N ASP A 392 -14.72 5.06 12.98
CA ASP A 392 -14.48 4.46 14.30
C ASP A 392 -13.17 3.64 14.40
N THR A 393 -12.26 3.85 13.45
CA THR A 393 -10.93 3.24 13.44
C THR A 393 -10.05 3.83 14.55
N PRO A 394 -9.46 3.03 15.45
CA PRO A 394 -8.75 3.53 16.64
C PRO A 394 -7.68 4.58 16.37
N LEU A 395 -6.90 4.42 15.28
CA LEU A 395 -5.86 5.38 14.90
C LEU A 395 -6.45 6.72 14.45
N LEU A 396 -7.58 6.70 13.72
CA LEU A 396 -8.25 7.93 13.27
C LEU A 396 -8.97 8.63 14.42
N VAL A 397 -9.61 7.88 15.31
CA VAL A 397 -10.25 8.44 16.52
C VAL A 397 -9.21 9.14 17.39
N LYS A 398 -8.06 8.51 17.64
CA LYS A 398 -6.98 9.13 18.40
C LYS A 398 -6.41 10.38 17.70
N THR A 399 -6.23 10.32 16.39
CA THR A 399 -5.84 11.48 15.57
C THR A 399 -6.84 12.63 15.72
N ALA A 400 -8.15 12.35 15.58
CA ALA A 400 -9.20 13.34 15.72
C ALA A 400 -9.23 13.98 17.12
N GLN A 401 -8.96 13.22 18.18
CA GLN A 401 -8.86 13.73 19.56
C GLN A 401 -7.71 14.74 19.70
N ILE A 402 -6.52 14.43 19.19
CA ILE A 402 -5.38 15.35 19.22
C ILE A 402 -5.69 16.62 18.41
N ILE A 403 -6.30 16.48 17.24
CA ILE A 403 -6.70 17.62 16.42
C ILE A 403 -7.73 18.49 17.16
N ARG A 404 -8.74 17.89 17.82
CA ARG A 404 -9.69 18.63 18.64
C ARG A 404 -8.98 19.46 19.69
N GLU A 405 -8.09 18.86 20.48
CA GLU A 405 -7.32 19.56 21.52
C GLU A 405 -6.53 20.73 20.92
N ASN A 406 -5.89 20.54 19.77
CA ASN A 406 -5.11 21.58 19.10
C ASN A 406 -6.00 22.75 18.62
N LEU A 407 -7.16 22.47 18.03
CA LEU A 407 -8.07 23.49 17.54
C LEU A 407 -8.78 24.22 18.69
N GLU A 408 -9.14 23.51 19.76
CA GLU A 408 -9.71 24.12 20.96
C GLU A 408 -8.72 25.04 21.67
N ALA A 409 -7.43 24.72 21.64
CA ALA A 409 -6.38 25.57 22.19
C ALA A 409 -6.28 26.94 21.50
N VAL A 410 -6.72 27.07 20.24
CA VAL A 410 -6.75 28.35 19.53
C VAL A 410 -8.13 29.04 19.60
N GLY A 411 -9.04 28.55 20.45
CA GLY A 411 -10.33 29.16 20.74
C GLY A 411 -11.46 28.74 19.79
N SER A 412 -11.36 27.60 19.16
CA SER A 412 -12.50 26.99 18.48
C SER A 412 -13.24 26.02 19.41
N LYS A 413 -14.47 25.62 19.03
CA LYS A 413 -15.19 24.51 19.63
C LYS A 413 -15.23 23.37 18.62
N VAL A 414 -14.85 22.16 19.02
CA VAL A 414 -14.82 21.02 18.11
C VAL A 414 -15.65 19.86 18.65
N THR A 415 -16.60 19.41 17.87
CA THR A 415 -17.39 18.19 18.11
C THR A 415 -16.82 17.06 17.25
N LEU A 416 -16.59 15.89 17.85
CA LEU A 416 -16.23 14.69 17.09
C LEU A 416 -17.49 13.87 16.83
N ASP A 417 -17.71 13.57 15.55
CA ASP A 417 -18.75 12.67 15.06
C ASP A 417 -18.05 11.38 14.57
N ILE A 418 -18.07 10.37 15.43
CA ILE A 418 -17.39 9.08 15.18
C ILE A 418 -18.44 8.09 14.68
N VAL A 419 -18.29 7.61 13.45
CA VAL A 419 -19.26 6.78 12.76
C VAL A 419 -18.60 5.51 12.20
N SER A 420 -19.39 4.48 11.92
CA SER A 420 -18.84 3.26 11.30
C SER A 420 -18.26 3.54 9.92
N ILE A 421 -17.27 2.75 9.50
CA ILE A 421 -16.69 2.85 8.15
C ILE A 421 -17.75 2.62 7.06
N ASP A 422 -18.75 1.81 7.33
CA ASP A 422 -19.87 1.56 6.44
C ASP A 422 -20.73 2.82 6.25
N SER A 423 -21.05 3.53 7.35
CA SER A 423 -21.78 4.80 7.28
C SER A 423 -21.00 5.89 6.55
N ILE A 424 -19.69 5.98 6.78
CA ILE A 424 -18.83 6.91 6.01
C ILE A 424 -18.99 6.67 4.51
N ASN A 425 -18.87 5.42 4.07
CA ASN A 425 -18.86 5.06 2.65
C ASN A 425 -20.24 5.13 1.98
N LYS A 426 -21.30 4.75 2.71
CA LYS A 426 -22.66 4.63 2.15
C LYS A 426 -23.48 5.91 2.28
N ASP A 427 -23.25 6.68 3.34
CA ASP A 427 -24.10 7.82 3.69
C ASP A 427 -23.36 9.16 3.64
N ILE A 428 -22.25 9.29 4.39
CA ILE A 428 -21.57 10.58 4.63
C ILE A 428 -20.85 11.09 3.38
N ILE A 429 -20.02 10.24 2.78
CA ILE A 429 -19.26 10.59 1.57
C ILE A 429 -20.21 10.83 0.38
N PRO A 430 -21.20 9.97 0.07
CA PRO A 430 -22.12 10.22 -1.03
C PRO A 430 -22.95 11.49 -0.88
N SER A 431 -23.47 11.77 0.31
CA SER A 431 -24.31 12.94 0.58
C SER A 431 -23.52 14.25 0.78
N ARG A 432 -22.20 14.16 1.04
CA ARG A 432 -21.35 15.30 1.47
C ARG A 432 -21.85 15.97 2.75
N ASN A 433 -22.56 15.25 3.60
CA ASN A 433 -23.12 15.77 4.85
C ASN A 433 -22.09 15.77 5.98
N TYR A 434 -21.10 16.64 5.87
CA TYR A 434 -20.06 16.90 6.89
C TYR A 434 -19.58 18.35 6.79
N GLN A 435 -19.03 18.89 7.87
CA GLN A 435 -18.28 20.15 7.86
C GLN A 435 -16.79 19.88 7.58
N ILE A 436 -16.20 18.98 8.36
CA ILE A 436 -14.83 18.51 8.19
C ILE A 436 -14.87 16.98 8.24
N THR A 437 -14.23 16.29 7.30
CA THR A 437 -14.04 14.85 7.43
C THR A 437 -12.55 14.52 7.52
N LEU A 438 -12.18 13.72 8.55
CA LEU A 438 -10.86 13.10 8.64
C LEU A 438 -10.90 11.77 7.91
N PHE A 439 -10.26 11.73 6.73
CA PHE A 439 -10.29 10.57 5.88
C PHE A 439 -8.98 10.42 5.08
N GLY A 440 -8.81 9.28 4.40
CA GLY A 440 -7.63 8.99 3.58
C GLY A 440 -7.89 9.06 2.09
N ASN A 441 -6.89 9.50 1.33
CA ASN A 441 -6.86 9.38 -0.12
C ASN A 441 -5.73 8.44 -0.55
N ILE A 442 -6.02 7.53 -1.50
CA ILE A 442 -5.05 6.69 -2.18
C ILE A 442 -4.83 7.28 -3.58
N THR A 443 -3.65 7.80 -3.84
CA THR A 443 -3.36 8.54 -5.10
C THR A 443 -2.93 7.63 -6.24
N GLY A 444 -2.65 6.35 -5.97
CA GLY A 444 -2.24 5.40 -7.01
C GLY A 444 -0.80 5.58 -7.49
N ARG A 445 -0.46 4.91 -8.60
CA ARG A 445 0.89 4.93 -9.19
C ARG A 445 1.20 6.29 -9.84
N GLN A 446 0.21 6.86 -10.52
CA GLN A 446 0.35 8.08 -11.29
C GLN A 446 -0.44 9.24 -10.69
N PRO A 447 0.03 10.48 -10.88
CA PRO A 447 -0.61 11.66 -10.33
C PRO A 447 -1.80 12.11 -11.21
N ASP A 448 -2.80 11.24 -11.38
CA ASP A 448 -4.07 11.63 -11.99
C ASP A 448 -4.97 12.30 -10.94
N PHE A 449 -4.97 13.61 -10.94
CA PHE A 449 -5.71 14.41 -9.98
C PHE A 449 -7.22 14.51 -10.26
N PHE A 450 -7.70 13.98 -11.39
CA PHE A 450 -9.07 14.22 -11.86
C PHE A 450 -10.12 13.79 -10.84
N SER A 451 -10.05 12.55 -10.38
CA SER A 451 -11.08 11.98 -9.49
C SER A 451 -11.17 12.70 -8.14
N PHE A 452 -10.07 13.22 -7.62
CA PHE A 452 -10.01 13.80 -6.28
C PHE A 452 -10.08 15.34 -6.26
N TRP A 453 -9.76 16.00 -7.40
CA TRP A 453 -9.54 17.46 -7.38
C TRP A 453 -10.28 18.23 -8.46
N HIS A 454 -10.71 17.57 -9.56
CA HIS A 454 -11.46 18.27 -10.60
C HIS A 454 -12.85 18.69 -10.09
N SER A 455 -13.32 19.88 -10.48
CA SER A 455 -14.57 20.43 -9.96
C SER A 455 -15.82 19.63 -10.37
N SER A 456 -15.77 18.88 -11.49
CA SER A 456 -16.84 17.95 -11.90
C SER A 456 -17.01 16.76 -10.96
N GLN A 457 -16.01 16.46 -10.10
CA GLN A 457 -15.98 15.31 -9.20
C GLN A 457 -16.43 15.64 -7.76
N ARG A 458 -17.02 16.82 -7.56
CA ARG A 458 -17.47 17.31 -6.23
C ARG A 458 -18.61 16.49 -5.63
N PHE A 459 -19.48 15.96 -6.45
CA PHE A 459 -20.64 15.19 -6.01
C PHE A 459 -20.53 13.72 -6.42
N TYR A 460 -21.24 12.86 -5.70
CA TYR A 460 -21.25 11.43 -5.97
C TYR A 460 -21.59 11.11 -7.44
N PRO A 461 -20.91 10.17 -8.09
CA PRO A 461 -19.88 9.27 -7.55
C PRO A 461 -18.45 9.82 -7.52
N GLY A 462 -18.23 11.11 -7.79
CA GLY A 462 -16.91 11.73 -7.74
C GLY A 462 -16.28 11.69 -6.33
N LEU A 463 -14.96 11.82 -6.25
CA LEU A 463 -14.17 11.67 -5.02
C LEU A 463 -13.54 12.97 -4.50
N ASN A 464 -13.95 14.13 -5.04
CA ASN A 464 -13.50 15.43 -4.56
C ASN A 464 -14.19 15.77 -3.22
N LEU A 465 -13.63 15.23 -2.13
CA LEU A 465 -14.19 15.36 -0.78
C LEU A 465 -14.11 16.80 -0.23
N ALA A 466 -13.18 17.60 -0.71
CA ALA A 466 -13.07 19.01 -0.31
C ALA A 466 -14.07 19.91 -1.02
N LEU A 467 -14.86 19.39 -1.97
CA LEU A 467 -15.72 20.16 -2.85
C LEU A 467 -14.96 21.28 -3.58
N TYR A 468 -13.66 21.06 -3.79
CA TYR A 468 -12.75 22.04 -4.39
C TYR A 468 -13.21 22.45 -5.78
N GLN A 469 -13.21 23.76 -6.02
CA GLN A 469 -13.61 24.35 -7.29
C GLN A 469 -12.65 25.48 -7.65
N ASN A 470 -11.84 25.25 -8.68
CA ASN A 470 -10.90 26.23 -9.21
C ASN A 470 -10.68 25.95 -10.70
N LYS A 471 -11.16 26.86 -11.55
CA LYS A 471 -11.09 26.68 -13.01
C LYS A 471 -9.67 26.54 -13.54
N SER A 472 -8.70 27.23 -12.94
CA SER A 472 -7.29 27.11 -13.34
C SER A 472 -6.73 25.74 -12.99
N ALA A 473 -7.10 25.19 -11.82
CA ALA A 473 -6.75 23.83 -11.42
C ALA A 473 -7.40 22.81 -12.34
N ASP A 474 -8.67 22.98 -12.72
CA ASP A 474 -9.35 22.09 -13.67
C ASP A 474 -8.62 22.04 -15.02
N ASN A 475 -8.25 23.20 -15.57
CA ASN A 475 -7.50 23.28 -16.84
C ASN A 475 -6.12 22.59 -16.74
N LEU A 476 -5.43 22.73 -15.59
CA LEU A 476 -4.16 22.05 -15.36
C LEU A 476 -4.34 20.53 -15.28
N ILE A 477 -5.37 20.05 -14.60
CA ILE A 477 -5.71 18.62 -14.49
C ILE A 477 -5.96 18.02 -15.88
N GLU A 478 -6.73 18.73 -16.72
CA GLU A 478 -7.00 18.27 -18.10
C GLU A 478 -5.72 18.27 -18.95
N SER A 479 -4.89 19.33 -18.84
CA SER A 479 -3.58 19.40 -19.53
C SER A 479 -2.67 18.24 -19.12
N ILE A 480 -2.52 17.97 -17.83
CA ILE A 480 -1.69 16.88 -17.28
C ILE A 480 -2.09 15.52 -17.87
N ARG A 481 -3.38 15.28 -18.05
CA ARG A 481 -3.91 14.00 -18.56
C ARG A 481 -3.67 13.79 -20.05
N GLN A 482 -3.58 14.88 -20.83
CA GLN A 482 -3.52 14.84 -22.31
C GLN A 482 -2.13 15.14 -22.86
N ASN A 483 -1.30 15.89 -22.14
CA ASN A 483 -0.02 16.36 -22.65
C ASN A 483 1.04 15.25 -22.60
N SER A 484 1.58 14.90 -23.75
CA SER A 484 2.64 13.89 -23.88
C SER A 484 4.04 14.40 -23.51
N ASP A 485 4.25 15.73 -23.46
CA ASP A 485 5.54 16.33 -23.06
C ASP A 485 5.75 16.17 -21.55
N PRO A 486 6.78 15.41 -21.11
CA PRO A 486 7.03 15.16 -19.68
C PRO A 486 7.43 16.41 -18.90
N GLU A 487 8.17 17.36 -19.51
CA GLU A 487 8.64 18.59 -18.84
C GLU A 487 7.45 19.51 -18.58
N LYS A 488 6.62 19.73 -19.59
CA LYS A 488 5.41 20.52 -19.45
C LYS A 488 4.46 19.91 -18.42
N ARG A 489 4.28 18.59 -18.46
CA ARG A 489 3.44 17.89 -17.49
C ARG A 489 3.97 18.02 -16.06
N GLN A 490 5.30 17.94 -15.83
CA GLN A 490 5.91 18.14 -14.52
C GLN A 490 5.73 19.59 -14.03
N SER A 491 5.84 20.56 -14.91
CA SER A 491 5.58 21.98 -14.61
C SER A 491 4.12 22.20 -14.21
N ASP A 492 3.18 21.65 -14.98
CA ASP A 492 1.74 21.74 -14.69
C ASP A 492 1.40 21.05 -13.36
N LEU A 493 2.00 19.89 -13.06
CA LEU A 493 1.85 19.18 -11.79
C LEU A 493 2.35 20.04 -10.60
N THR A 494 3.50 20.69 -10.75
CA THR A 494 4.04 21.56 -9.69
C THR A 494 3.12 22.77 -9.44
N THR A 495 2.62 23.39 -10.51
CA THR A 495 1.70 24.51 -10.45
C THR A 495 0.38 24.11 -9.80
N LEU A 496 -0.17 22.95 -10.18
CA LEU A 496 -1.40 22.41 -9.60
C LEU A 496 -1.26 22.12 -8.09
N GLN A 497 -0.17 21.46 -7.68
CA GLN A 497 0.12 21.21 -6.27
C GLN A 497 0.19 22.52 -5.48
N SER A 498 0.88 23.54 -6.03
CA SER A 498 0.98 24.86 -5.41
C SER A 498 -0.40 25.51 -5.24
N ALA A 499 -1.25 25.47 -6.26
CA ALA A 499 -2.60 26.04 -6.21
C ALA A 499 -3.45 25.37 -5.13
N ILE A 500 -3.47 24.03 -5.08
CA ILE A 500 -4.23 23.29 -4.07
C ILE A 500 -3.73 23.62 -2.66
N ILE A 501 -2.41 23.62 -2.44
CA ILE A 501 -1.82 23.91 -1.12
C ILE A 501 -2.15 25.34 -0.67
N GLN A 502 -2.08 26.33 -1.59
CA GLN A 502 -2.33 27.72 -1.26
C GLN A 502 -3.80 28.04 -1.00
N ASP A 503 -4.73 27.29 -1.57
CA ASP A 503 -6.18 27.51 -1.38
C ASP A 503 -6.72 26.90 -0.09
N TYR A 504 -5.96 26.02 0.56
CA TYR A 504 -6.35 25.31 1.80
C TYR A 504 -7.73 24.63 1.74
N PRO A 505 -8.10 23.92 0.68
CA PRO A 505 -9.34 23.15 0.68
C PRO A 505 -9.24 21.92 1.59
N VAL A 506 -8.02 21.52 1.91
CA VAL A 506 -7.65 20.35 2.71
C VAL A 506 -6.49 20.73 3.64
N LEU A 507 -6.53 20.27 4.88
CA LEU A 507 -5.39 20.33 5.79
C LEU A 507 -4.72 18.96 5.77
N PHE A 508 -3.61 18.84 5.04
CA PHE A 508 -2.83 17.62 4.92
C PHE A 508 -2.17 17.26 6.25
N LEU A 509 -2.17 15.99 6.63
CA LEU A 509 -1.70 15.56 7.93
C LEU A 509 -0.46 14.65 7.81
N TYR A 510 -0.68 13.41 7.43
CA TYR A 510 0.36 12.39 7.41
C TYR A 510 0.09 11.30 6.37
N ALA A 511 1.16 10.57 6.02
CA ALA A 511 1.12 9.29 5.33
C ALA A 511 1.65 8.22 6.30
N PRO A 512 0.81 7.25 6.73
CA PRO A 512 1.26 6.18 7.61
C PRO A 512 2.11 5.19 6.82
N HIS A 513 3.11 4.61 7.47
CA HIS A 513 3.82 3.46 6.93
C HIS A 513 2.98 2.19 7.12
N TYR A 514 2.98 1.34 6.12
CA TYR A 514 2.63 -0.06 6.31
C TYR A 514 3.83 -0.78 6.90
N ILE A 515 3.63 -1.40 8.05
CA ILE A 515 4.69 -2.08 8.77
C ILE A 515 4.63 -3.55 8.39
N HIS A 516 5.72 -4.05 7.79
CA HIS A 516 5.89 -5.46 7.52
C HIS A 516 6.89 -6.04 8.51
N ILE A 517 6.47 -7.06 9.24
CA ILE A 517 7.21 -7.70 10.31
C ILE A 517 7.55 -9.12 9.88
N THR A 518 8.83 -9.50 9.95
CA THR A 518 9.28 -10.84 9.57
C THR A 518 10.23 -11.43 10.59
N GLU A 519 10.35 -12.74 10.61
CA GLU A 519 11.43 -13.41 11.31
C GLU A 519 12.80 -13.11 10.65
N PRO A 520 13.90 -13.05 11.43
CA PRO A 520 15.21 -12.62 10.92
C PRO A 520 15.84 -13.55 9.86
N ARG A 521 15.34 -14.78 9.71
CA ARG A 521 15.84 -15.73 8.69
C ARG A 521 15.36 -15.39 7.27
N ILE A 522 14.31 -14.58 7.12
CA ILE A 522 13.88 -14.10 5.82
C ILE A 522 14.85 -13.02 5.36
N LYS A 523 15.47 -13.21 4.21
CA LYS A 523 16.45 -12.30 3.61
C LYS A 523 16.01 -11.88 2.22
N GLY A 524 16.63 -10.82 1.69
CA GLY A 524 16.36 -10.31 0.35
C GLY A 524 15.12 -9.42 0.24
N PHE A 525 14.42 -9.14 1.34
CA PHE A 525 13.36 -8.15 1.37
C PHE A 525 13.98 -6.73 1.38
N ASP A 526 13.67 -5.92 0.38
CA ASP A 526 14.24 -4.58 0.19
C ASP A 526 13.21 -3.51 -0.20
N ALA A 527 11.91 -3.85 -0.25
CA ALA A 527 10.85 -2.90 -0.56
C ALA A 527 10.83 -1.74 0.46
N LYS A 528 10.76 -0.51 -0.03
CA LYS A 528 10.63 0.72 0.79
C LYS A 528 9.38 1.51 0.44
N TRP A 529 8.95 1.41 -0.80
CA TRP A 529 7.76 2.04 -1.34
C TRP A 529 6.95 1.00 -2.11
N VAL A 530 5.66 0.93 -1.85
CA VAL A 530 4.74 -0.03 -2.47
C VAL A 530 3.42 0.64 -2.80
N LEU A 531 2.79 0.24 -3.91
CA LEU A 531 1.52 0.81 -4.35
C LEU A 531 0.37 0.45 -3.39
N THR A 532 0.32 -0.81 -2.98
CA THR A 532 -0.56 -1.34 -1.92
C THR A 532 0.23 -2.38 -1.12
N PRO A 533 -0.26 -2.85 0.03
CA PRO A 533 0.41 -3.92 0.80
C PRO A 533 0.76 -5.17 0.00
N ALA A 534 -0.04 -5.50 -1.03
CA ALA A 534 0.20 -6.65 -1.92
C ALA A 534 1.51 -6.51 -2.72
N TYR A 535 1.90 -5.30 -3.07
CA TYR A 535 3.09 -5.04 -3.90
C TYR A 535 4.42 -5.27 -3.17
N LYS A 536 4.43 -5.55 -1.87
CA LYS A 536 5.63 -6.04 -1.18
C LYS A 536 6.17 -7.32 -1.79
N PHE A 537 5.27 -8.13 -2.36
CA PHE A 537 5.62 -9.38 -3.03
C PHE A 537 6.21 -9.21 -4.44
N ASP A 538 6.29 -8.00 -4.99
CA ASP A 538 7.03 -7.74 -6.24
C ASP A 538 8.50 -8.14 -6.12
N THR A 539 9.06 -8.08 -4.91
CA THR A 539 10.44 -8.45 -4.60
C THR A 539 10.61 -9.92 -4.19
N ILE A 540 9.55 -10.75 -4.24
CA ILE A 540 9.59 -12.14 -3.75
C ILE A 540 10.63 -13.00 -4.47
N LYS A 541 10.97 -12.65 -5.71
CA LYS A 541 12.01 -13.34 -6.50
C LYS A 541 13.41 -13.21 -5.87
N SER A 542 13.63 -12.18 -5.06
CA SER A 542 14.88 -11.96 -4.30
C SER A 542 14.85 -12.53 -2.89
N TRP A 543 13.66 -12.93 -2.37
CA TRP A 543 13.57 -13.45 -1.00
C TRP A 543 14.12 -14.85 -0.89
N TYR A 544 14.85 -15.11 0.19
CA TYR A 544 15.40 -16.43 0.48
C TYR A 544 15.46 -16.71 1.98
N ILE A 545 15.46 -17.98 2.33
CA ILE A 545 15.56 -18.49 3.70
C ILE A 545 16.87 -19.25 3.86
N ASN A 546 17.18 -20.05 2.86
CA ASN A 546 18.34 -20.92 2.87
C ASN A 546 19.54 -20.25 2.21
N THR A 547 20.74 -20.56 2.71
CA THR A 547 21.99 -20.10 2.11
C THR A 547 22.96 -21.26 2.01
N THR A 548 23.81 -21.22 1.00
CA THR A 548 25.01 -22.07 0.88
C THR A 548 26.24 -21.19 0.83
N ARG A 549 27.40 -21.75 1.11
CA ARG A 549 28.67 -21.06 0.93
C ARG A 549 29.22 -21.36 -0.46
N ALA A 550 29.67 -20.32 -1.16
CA ALA A 550 30.39 -20.42 -2.43
C ALA A 550 31.76 -19.78 -2.28
N LEU A 551 32.76 -20.28 -3.01
CA LEU A 551 34.09 -19.65 -3.07
C LEU A 551 33.98 -18.26 -3.70
N ARG A 552 34.78 -17.33 -3.19
CA ARG A 552 34.92 -15.99 -3.76
C ARG A 552 35.67 -16.00 -5.07
#